data_42bbdaa95d886eb7ddc6156a9ab58987
#
_entry.id   42bbdaa95d886eb7ddc6156a9ab58987
#
_cell.length_a   1.000
_cell.length_b   1.000
_cell.length_c   1.000
_cell.angle_alpha   90.00
_cell.angle_beta   90.00
_cell.angle_gamma   90.00
#
_symmetry.space_group_name_H-M   'P 1'
#
loop_
_entity.id
_entity.type
_entity.pdbx_description
1 polymer ?
#
loop_
_entity_poly.entity_id
_entity_poly.type
_entity_poly.pdbx_seq_one_letter_code
_entity_poly.pdbx_strand_id
1 'polypeptide(L)'
;MERSAPVQASLWSARMVEWSLMAGVILVLALVFARKLQVVQGQGELAAVQSTLGALRTALVLEHLQKSTVGQGSSVAGTQRNPFELLDRMPANYRGEITRASASSAPPGSWLFDKDCVCVGYVPLYPKWFDSPSGNTVAWYRVSGAPGPLQLLAEEAYVWQDQALN
;
A
#
# COMPACT_ATOMS: atom_id res chain seq x y z
N MET A 1 77.50 11.37 2.89
CA MET A 1 76.25 12.12 2.68
C MET A 1 75.19 11.11 2.34
N GLU A 2 74.54 10.60 3.34
CA GLU A 2 73.44 9.61 3.19
C GLU A 2 72.13 10.35 3.30
N ARG A 3 71.38 10.37 2.19
CA ARG A 3 70.03 11.00 2.14
C ARG A 3 69.01 10.08 2.76
N SER A 4 68.60 10.38 3.98
CA SER A 4 67.41 9.80 4.58
C SER A 4 66.17 10.22 3.79
N ALA A 5 65.71 9.38 2.86
CA ALA A 5 64.50 9.59 2.09
C ALA A 5 63.29 8.90 2.77
N PRO A 6 62.07 9.23 2.48
CA PRO A 6 61.03 9.74 3.35
C PRO A 6 60.13 8.64 3.88
N VAL A 7 60.24 8.33 5.14
CA VAL A 7 59.29 7.50 5.93
C VAL A 7 57.88 8.16 5.96
N GLN A 8 57.80 9.47 5.81
CA GLN A 8 56.53 10.21 5.82
C GLN A 8 55.59 9.91 4.64
N ALA A 9 56.14 9.62 3.46
CA ALA A 9 55.26 9.31 2.27
C ALA A 9 54.55 7.97 2.42
N SER A 10 55.13 7.00 3.11
CA SER A 10 54.51 5.68 3.33
C SER A 10 53.36 5.72 4.36
N LEU A 11 53.43 6.59 5.36
CA LEU A 11 52.40 6.76 6.37
C LEU A 11 51.17 7.47 5.80
N TRP A 12 51.34 8.42 4.86
CA TRP A 12 50.25 9.09 4.16
C TRP A 12 49.48 8.12 3.25
N SER A 13 50.22 7.26 2.54
CA SER A 13 49.58 6.24 1.67
C SER A 13 48.81 5.19 2.50
N ALA A 14 49.36 4.75 3.63
CA ALA A 14 48.67 3.80 4.53
C ALA A 14 47.36 4.39 5.09
N ARG A 15 47.40 5.63 5.55
CA ARG A 15 46.18 6.33 6.02
C ARG A 15 45.13 6.51 4.91
N MET A 16 45.53 6.87 3.70
CA MET A 16 44.61 6.98 2.56
C MET A 16 43.96 5.64 2.22
N VAL A 17 44.71 4.53 2.29
CA VAL A 17 44.15 3.19 2.09
C VAL A 17 43.16 2.82 3.20
N GLU A 18 43.46 3.12 4.45
CA GLU A 18 42.57 2.89 5.59
C GLU A 18 41.26 3.66 5.45
N TRP A 19 41.33 4.95 5.13
CA TRP A 19 40.15 5.78 4.91
C TRP A 19 39.32 5.32 3.70
N SER A 20 39.93 4.92 2.60
CA SER A 20 39.23 4.40 1.43
C SER A 20 38.53 3.07 1.72
N LEU A 21 39.14 2.21 2.51
CA LEU A 21 38.55 0.94 2.93
C LEU A 21 37.35 1.17 3.86
N MET A 22 37.46 2.08 4.84
CA MET A 22 36.34 2.48 5.70
C MET A 22 35.20 3.08 4.89
N ALA A 23 35.50 4.00 3.95
CA ALA A 23 34.50 4.59 3.08
C ALA A 23 33.79 3.54 2.21
N GLY A 24 34.54 2.56 1.69
CA GLY A 24 33.98 1.43 0.94
C GLY A 24 33.01 0.58 1.77
N VAL A 25 33.39 0.24 3.00
CA VAL A 25 32.53 -0.51 3.92
C VAL A 25 31.25 0.26 4.24
N ILE A 26 31.37 1.55 4.57
CA ILE A 26 30.22 2.40 4.85
C ILE A 26 29.28 2.49 3.63
N LEU A 27 29.83 2.63 2.43
CA LEU A 27 29.03 2.67 1.19
C LEU A 27 28.25 1.36 0.99
N VAL A 28 28.91 0.21 1.16
CA VAL A 28 28.24 -1.10 1.04
C VAL A 28 27.13 -1.25 2.07
N LEU A 29 27.41 -0.90 3.33
CA LEU A 29 26.37 -0.94 4.38
C LEU A 29 25.20 -0.01 4.06
N ALA A 30 25.46 1.21 3.58
CA ALA A 30 24.42 2.16 3.19
C ALA A 30 23.54 1.62 2.05
N LEU A 31 24.14 0.98 1.05
CA LEU A 31 23.40 0.36 -0.07
C LEU A 31 22.54 -0.82 0.40
N VAL A 32 23.06 -1.68 1.27
CA VAL A 32 22.29 -2.80 1.84
C VAL A 32 21.12 -2.27 2.68
N PHE A 33 21.37 -1.26 3.50
CA PHE A 33 20.34 -0.63 4.34
C PHE A 33 19.26 0.04 3.50
N ALA A 34 19.63 0.79 2.45
CA ALA A 34 18.68 1.42 1.55
C ALA A 34 17.74 0.40 0.87
N ARG A 35 18.27 -0.75 0.45
CA ARG A 35 17.44 -1.84 -0.11
C ARG A 35 16.45 -2.42 0.92
N LYS A 36 16.90 -2.62 2.16
CA LYS A 36 16.02 -3.13 3.23
C LYS A 36 14.92 -2.16 3.60
N LEU A 37 15.21 -0.85 3.64
CA LEU A 37 14.20 0.18 3.88
C LEU A 37 13.07 0.15 2.85
N GLN A 38 13.38 -0.06 1.58
CA GLN A 38 12.34 -0.14 0.53
C GLN A 38 11.39 -1.32 0.74
N VAL A 39 11.88 -2.47 1.18
CA VAL A 39 11.04 -3.64 1.48
C VAL A 39 10.12 -3.35 2.67
N VAL A 40 10.65 -2.75 3.74
CA VAL A 40 9.87 -2.39 4.94
C VAL A 40 8.77 -1.37 4.60
N GLN A 41 9.05 -0.39 3.74
CA GLN A 41 8.05 0.57 3.29
C GLN A 41 6.89 -0.12 2.56
N GLY A 42 7.18 -1.08 1.67
CA GLY A 42 6.14 -1.85 0.97
C GLY A 42 5.29 -2.71 1.93
N GLN A 43 5.90 -3.30 2.97
CA GLN A 43 5.17 -4.05 3.99
C GLN A 43 4.29 -3.14 4.85
N GLY A 44 4.79 -1.94 5.19
CA GLY A 44 4.01 -0.93 5.92
C GLY A 44 2.77 -0.48 5.14
N GLU A 45 2.90 -0.29 3.83
CA GLU A 45 1.78 0.03 2.95
C GLU A 45 0.76 -1.11 2.91
N LEU A 46 1.22 -2.36 2.70
CA LEU A 46 0.35 -3.52 2.71
C LEU A 46 -0.47 -3.63 4.00
N ALA A 47 0.19 -3.47 5.16
CA ALA A 47 -0.48 -3.52 6.46
C ALA A 47 -1.54 -2.41 6.60
N ALA A 48 -1.25 -1.20 6.13
CA ALA A 48 -2.20 -0.08 6.14
C ALA A 48 -3.41 -0.36 5.23
N VAL A 49 -3.19 -0.92 4.03
CA VAL A 49 -4.27 -1.31 3.10
C VAL A 49 -5.15 -2.39 3.72
N GLN A 50 -4.55 -3.44 4.27
CA GLN A 50 -5.30 -4.53 4.93
C GLN A 50 -6.09 -4.03 6.14
N SER A 51 -5.53 -3.12 6.93
CA SER A 51 -6.24 -2.50 8.07
C SER A 51 -7.47 -1.72 7.60
N THR A 52 -7.36 -0.92 6.54
CA THR A 52 -8.48 -0.16 5.99
C THR A 52 -9.55 -1.08 5.40
N LEU A 53 -9.15 -2.12 4.65
CA LEU A 53 -10.08 -3.13 4.14
C LEU A 53 -10.80 -3.87 5.26
N GLY A 54 -10.09 -4.20 6.34
CA GLY A 54 -10.67 -4.81 7.54
C GLY A 54 -11.71 -3.91 8.20
N ALA A 55 -11.41 -2.62 8.33
CA ALA A 55 -12.36 -1.64 8.88
C ALA A 55 -13.61 -1.50 8.00
N LEU A 56 -13.47 -1.43 6.67
CA LEU A 56 -14.58 -1.38 5.72
C LEU A 56 -15.45 -2.65 5.80
N ARG A 57 -14.84 -3.83 5.86
CA ARG A 57 -15.58 -5.10 6.01
C ARG A 57 -16.38 -5.13 7.31
N THR A 58 -15.77 -4.70 8.41
CA THR A 58 -16.45 -4.62 9.70
C THR A 58 -17.63 -3.65 9.68
N ALA A 59 -17.44 -2.47 9.09
CA ALA A 59 -18.49 -1.47 8.95
C ALA A 59 -19.68 -1.98 8.11
N LEU A 60 -19.41 -2.69 7.01
CA LEU A 60 -20.46 -3.30 6.17
C LEU A 60 -21.25 -4.39 6.93
N VAL A 61 -20.58 -5.21 7.74
CA VAL A 61 -21.24 -6.23 8.57
C VAL A 61 -22.12 -5.57 9.63
N LEU A 62 -21.61 -4.53 10.31
CA LEU A 62 -22.38 -3.78 11.32
C LEU A 62 -23.61 -3.12 10.71
N GLU A 63 -23.49 -2.49 9.55
CA GLU A 63 -24.62 -1.92 8.84
C GLU A 63 -25.67 -2.97 8.49
N HIS A 64 -25.25 -4.14 8.01
CA HIS A 64 -26.17 -5.24 7.71
C HIS A 64 -26.91 -5.72 8.97
N LEU A 65 -26.21 -5.88 10.10
CA LEU A 65 -26.80 -6.29 11.38
C LEU A 65 -27.81 -5.24 11.89
N GLN A 66 -27.48 -3.97 11.82
CA GLN A 66 -28.38 -2.88 12.24
C GLN A 66 -29.68 -2.88 11.43
N LYS A 67 -29.60 -3.04 10.10
CA LYS A 67 -30.76 -3.10 9.22
C LYS A 67 -31.63 -4.34 9.48
N SER A 68 -31.00 -5.48 9.75
CA SER A 68 -31.73 -6.72 10.03
C SER A 68 -32.49 -6.67 11.35
N THR A 69 -31.95 -5.97 12.37
CA THR A 69 -32.60 -5.82 13.70
C THR A 69 -33.76 -4.84 13.66
N VAL A 70 -33.74 -3.83 12.79
CA VAL A 70 -34.79 -2.81 12.67
C VAL A 70 -35.95 -3.28 11.74
N GLY A 71 -35.88 -4.51 11.20
CA GLY A 71 -36.93 -5.07 10.34
C GLY A 71 -36.97 -4.44 8.93
N GLN A 72 -36.05 -3.59 8.61
CA GLN A 72 -35.81 -3.13 7.23
C GLN A 72 -35.07 -4.25 6.50
N GLY A 73 -35.80 -5.08 5.77
CA GLY A 73 -35.21 -6.13 4.96
C GLY A 73 -34.06 -5.60 4.13
N SER A 74 -33.08 -6.45 3.83
CA SER A 74 -31.89 -6.15 3.01
C SER A 74 -32.32 -5.50 1.68
N SER A 75 -32.55 -4.17 1.71
CA SER A 75 -32.86 -3.45 0.50
C SER A 75 -31.60 -3.32 -0.34
N VAL A 76 -31.74 -3.52 -1.65
CA VAL A 76 -30.69 -3.30 -2.66
C VAL A 76 -30.04 -1.91 -2.52
N ALA A 77 -30.75 -0.95 -1.94
CA ALA A 77 -30.25 0.40 -1.62
C ALA A 77 -29.04 0.41 -0.66
N GLY A 78 -28.86 -0.60 0.21
CA GLY A 78 -27.69 -0.71 1.07
C GLY A 78 -26.40 -1.09 0.33
N THR A 79 -26.52 -1.72 -0.83
CA THR A 79 -25.37 -2.12 -1.67
C THR A 79 -24.83 -0.99 -2.53
N GLN A 80 -25.55 0.11 -2.67
CA GLN A 80 -25.16 1.24 -3.53
C GLN A 80 -24.48 2.39 -2.76
N ARG A 81 -24.42 2.29 -1.44
CA ARG A 81 -23.81 3.33 -0.60
C ARG A 81 -22.30 3.22 -0.58
N ASN A 82 -21.65 4.37 -0.51
CA ASN A 82 -20.21 4.47 -0.37
C ASN A 82 -19.74 3.87 0.98
N PRO A 83 -18.97 2.77 1.00
CA PRO A 83 -18.57 2.12 2.24
C PRO A 83 -17.72 3.01 3.17
N PHE A 84 -17.02 4.01 2.64
CA PHE A 84 -16.21 4.93 3.46
C PHE A 84 -17.07 5.81 4.37
N GLU A 85 -18.35 6.06 4.03
CA GLU A 85 -19.28 6.81 4.87
C GLU A 85 -19.73 6.04 6.11
N LEU A 86 -19.49 4.74 6.15
CA LEU A 86 -19.80 3.88 7.28
C LEU A 86 -18.69 3.89 8.34
N LEU A 87 -17.52 4.43 8.00
CA LEU A 87 -16.39 4.51 8.92
C LEU A 87 -16.56 5.70 9.88
N ASP A 88 -16.23 5.51 11.15
CA ASP A 88 -16.20 6.60 12.14
C ASP A 88 -15.23 7.72 11.74
N ARG A 89 -14.17 7.34 11.03
CA ARG A 89 -13.19 8.29 10.46
C ARG A 89 -12.80 7.88 9.06
N MET A 90 -13.00 8.76 8.11
CA MET A 90 -12.51 8.57 6.74
C MET A 90 -10.98 8.54 6.71
N PRO A 91 -10.36 7.65 5.91
CA PRO A 91 -8.92 7.67 5.69
C PRO A 91 -8.46 9.04 5.15
N ALA A 92 -7.34 9.56 5.68
CA ALA A 92 -6.82 10.88 5.25
C ALA A 92 -6.44 10.93 3.77
N ASN A 93 -6.17 9.77 3.17
CA ASN A 93 -5.83 9.59 1.76
C ASN A 93 -7.04 9.21 0.89
N TYR A 94 -8.28 9.29 1.41
CA TYR A 94 -9.50 9.15 0.61
C TYR A 94 -9.69 10.39 -0.28
N ARG A 95 -9.92 10.17 -1.59
CA ARG A 95 -10.05 11.24 -2.59
C ARG A 95 -11.49 11.46 -3.09
N GLY A 96 -12.43 10.70 -2.56
CA GLY A 96 -13.84 10.83 -2.92
C GLY A 96 -14.28 9.91 -4.04
N GLU A 97 -15.40 10.27 -4.64
CA GLU A 97 -15.99 9.53 -5.76
C GLU A 97 -15.27 9.86 -7.06
N ILE A 98 -14.94 8.83 -7.82
CA ILE A 98 -14.22 8.93 -9.08
C ILE A 98 -14.64 7.79 -10.00
N THR A 99 -14.72 8.04 -11.29
CA THR A 99 -14.97 6.98 -12.26
C THR A 99 -13.71 6.12 -12.48
N ARG A 100 -13.89 4.85 -12.78
CA ARG A 100 -12.79 3.92 -13.07
C ARG A 100 -11.86 4.43 -14.16
N ALA A 101 -12.41 5.09 -15.18
CA ALA A 101 -11.60 5.66 -16.28
C ALA A 101 -10.62 6.75 -15.83
N SER A 102 -10.97 7.50 -14.77
CA SER A 102 -10.12 8.57 -14.24
C SER A 102 -9.24 8.12 -13.04
N ALA A 103 -9.41 6.89 -12.57
CA ALA A 103 -8.68 6.37 -11.41
C ALA A 103 -7.16 6.35 -11.60
N SER A 104 -6.68 6.15 -12.84
CA SER A 104 -5.23 6.17 -13.14
C SER A 104 -4.58 7.54 -12.96
N SER A 105 -5.37 8.62 -12.92
CA SER A 105 -4.89 9.99 -12.68
C SER A 105 -4.82 10.35 -11.19
N ALA A 106 -5.33 9.49 -10.30
CA ALA A 106 -5.32 9.72 -8.87
C ALA A 106 -3.91 9.59 -8.29
N PRO A 107 -3.57 10.37 -7.25
CA PRO A 107 -2.25 10.28 -6.63
C PRO A 107 -1.98 8.89 -6.04
N PRO A 108 -0.73 8.40 -6.11
CA PRO A 108 -0.35 7.15 -5.44
C PRO A 108 -0.68 7.17 -3.94
N GLY A 109 -1.03 6.01 -3.40
CA GLY A 109 -1.44 5.84 -2.00
C GLY A 109 -2.86 6.31 -1.71
N SER A 110 -3.70 6.53 -2.71
CA SER A 110 -5.07 7.06 -2.55
C SER A 110 -6.13 5.99 -2.54
N TRP A 111 -7.14 6.19 -1.68
CA TRP A 111 -8.42 5.46 -1.71
C TRP A 111 -9.43 6.20 -2.56
N LEU A 112 -10.20 5.45 -3.32
CA LEU A 112 -11.20 5.93 -4.29
C LEU A 112 -12.50 5.17 -4.11
N PHE A 113 -13.62 5.78 -4.53
CA PHE A 113 -14.89 5.08 -4.65
C PHE A 113 -15.49 5.32 -6.03
N ASP A 114 -15.85 4.23 -6.71
CA ASP A 114 -16.57 4.27 -7.98
C ASP A 114 -18.01 3.83 -7.74
N LYS A 115 -18.95 4.78 -7.91
CA LYS A 115 -20.38 4.55 -7.69
C LYS A 115 -21.03 3.68 -8.77
N ASP A 116 -20.47 3.61 -9.97
CA ASP A 116 -21.08 2.88 -11.09
C ASP A 116 -20.96 1.37 -10.86
N CYS A 117 -19.85 0.90 -10.30
CA CYS A 117 -19.66 -0.51 -9.91
C CYS A 117 -19.86 -0.77 -8.41
N VAL A 118 -20.03 0.26 -7.60
CA VAL A 118 -20.00 0.21 -6.12
C VAL A 118 -18.70 -0.42 -5.64
N CYS A 119 -17.60 0.10 -6.14
CA CYS A 119 -16.27 -0.44 -5.93
C CYS A 119 -15.40 0.52 -5.12
N VAL A 120 -14.63 -0.04 -4.20
CA VAL A 120 -13.54 0.66 -3.51
C VAL A 120 -12.26 0.41 -4.28
N GLY A 121 -11.55 1.47 -4.64
CA GLY A 121 -10.26 1.41 -5.33
C GLY A 121 -9.11 1.86 -4.44
N TYR A 122 -7.97 1.22 -4.56
CA TYR A 122 -6.73 1.67 -3.96
C TYR A 122 -5.63 1.81 -5.01
N VAL A 123 -5.03 2.99 -5.10
CA VAL A 123 -3.88 3.27 -5.97
C VAL A 123 -2.61 3.01 -5.19
N PRO A 124 -1.79 2.00 -5.55
CA PRO A 124 -0.57 1.69 -4.83
C PRO A 124 0.40 2.88 -4.74
N LEU A 125 0.95 3.13 -3.54
CA LEU A 125 2.00 4.13 -3.33
C LEU A 125 3.32 3.65 -3.95
N TYR A 126 3.59 2.34 -3.83
CA TYR A 126 4.75 1.69 -4.43
C TYR A 126 4.34 0.65 -5.46
N PRO A 127 4.01 1.05 -6.71
CA PRO A 127 3.49 0.16 -7.76
C PRO A 127 4.37 -1.06 -8.05
N LYS A 128 5.67 -0.96 -7.79
CA LYS A 128 6.64 -2.05 -8.01
C LYS A 128 6.40 -3.30 -7.15
N TRP A 129 5.62 -3.16 -6.07
CA TRP A 129 5.28 -4.26 -5.17
C TRP A 129 3.89 -4.84 -5.41
N PHE A 130 3.11 -4.18 -6.26
CA PHE A 130 1.75 -4.56 -6.58
C PHE A 130 1.70 -5.23 -7.95
N ASP A 131 1.06 -6.38 -8.01
CA ASP A 131 0.79 -7.12 -9.24
C ASP A 131 -0.69 -7.45 -9.37
N SER A 132 -1.23 -7.22 -10.56
CA SER A 132 -2.61 -7.50 -10.93
C SER A 132 -2.60 -8.41 -12.16
N PRO A 133 -3.35 -9.52 -12.18
CA PRO A 133 -3.40 -10.43 -13.33
C PRO A 133 -3.78 -9.75 -14.65
N SER A 134 -4.59 -8.72 -14.61
CA SER A 134 -4.99 -7.93 -15.80
C SER A 134 -4.08 -6.74 -16.09
N GLY A 135 -3.04 -6.50 -15.27
CA GLY A 135 -2.13 -5.36 -15.40
C GLY A 135 -2.74 -4.04 -14.94
N ASN A 136 -3.82 -4.07 -14.16
CA ASN A 136 -4.43 -2.87 -13.58
C ASN A 136 -3.48 -2.20 -12.59
N THR A 137 -3.44 -0.87 -12.61
CA THR A 137 -2.65 -0.05 -11.67
C THR A 137 -3.38 0.26 -10.36
N VAL A 138 -4.63 -0.15 -10.23
CA VAL A 138 -5.51 0.10 -9.08
C VAL A 138 -6.09 -1.22 -8.61
N ALA A 139 -6.03 -1.48 -7.31
CA ALA A 139 -6.70 -2.62 -6.69
C ALA A 139 -8.17 -2.28 -6.45
N TRP A 140 -9.08 -3.00 -7.10
CA TRP A 140 -10.52 -2.80 -6.99
C TRP A 140 -11.18 -3.87 -6.14
N TYR A 141 -12.08 -3.43 -5.26
CA TYR A 141 -12.86 -4.28 -4.37
C TYR A 141 -14.33 -3.93 -4.54
N ARG A 142 -15.16 -4.91 -4.86
CA ARG A 142 -16.60 -4.74 -5.07
C ARG A 142 -17.37 -5.07 -3.81
N VAL A 143 -18.36 -4.26 -3.48
CA VAL A 143 -19.35 -4.59 -2.46
C VAL A 143 -20.36 -5.58 -3.06
N SER A 144 -20.46 -6.75 -2.46
CA SER A 144 -21.36 -7.85 -2.88
C SER A 144 -22.08 -8.42 -1.67
N GLY A 145 -23.18 -9.13 -1.88
CA GLY A 145 -23.80 -9.89 -0.79
C GLY A 145 -25.32 -9.79 -0.67
N ALA A 146 -26.03 -9.06 -1.53
CA ALA A 146 -27.49 -9.12 -1.51
C ALA A 146 -27.99 -10.46 -2.11
N PRO A 147 -28.88 -11.22 -1.44
CA PRO A 147 -29.64 -10.92 -0.21
C PRO A 147 -28.95 -11.26 1.12
N GLY A 148 -27.68 -11.64 1.12
CA GLY A 148 -26.91 -12.00 2.32
C GLY A 148 -26.14 -10.82 2.93
N PRO A 149 -25.21 -11.10 3.86
CA PRO A 149 -24.37 -10.08 4.46
C PRO A 149 -23.47 -9.41 3.41
N LEU A 150 -23.33 -8.10 3.52
CA LEU A 150 -22.46 -7.33 2.64
C LEU A 150 -21.01 -7.73 2.83
N GLN A 151 -20.31 -7.99 1.74
CA GLN A 151 -18.90 -8.39 1.70
C GLN A 151 -18.14 -7.49 0.73
N LEU A 152 -16.88 -7.24 1.05
CA LEU A 152 -15.95 -6.53 0.18
C LEU A 152 -15.01 -7.55 -0.45
N LEU A 153 -15.22 -7.85 -1.73
CA LEU A 153 -14.49 -8.85 -2.49
C LEU A 153 -13.52 -8.20 -3.47
N ALA A 154 -12.29 -8.69 -3.51
CA ALA A 154 -11.33 -8.29 -4.53
C ALA A 154 -11.84 -8.71 -5.93
N GLU A 155 -11.74 -7.84 -6.93
CA GLU A 155 -12.13 -8.17 -8.30
C GLU A 155 -11.16 -9.13 -8.98
N GLU A 156 -9.89 -9.12 -8.54
CA GLU A 156 -8.83 -9.97 -9.07
C GLU A 156 -7.98 -10.54 -7.92
N ALA A 157 -7.18 -11.54 -8.23
CA ALA A 157 -6.21 -12.10 -7.30
C ALA A 157 -4.96 -11.19 -7.23
N TYR A 158 -5.10 -10.06 -6.56
CA TYR A 158 -3.99 -9.12 -6.38
C TYR A 158 -2.88 -9.72 -5.53
N VAL A 159 -1.64 -9.45 -5.91
CA VAL A 159 -0.44 -9.87 -5.18
C VAL A 159 0.36 -8.63 -4.77
N TRP A 160 0.82 -8.63 -3.54
CA TRP A 160 1.66 -7.58 -2.98
C TRP A 160 2.86 -8.19 -2.28
N GLN A 161 4.08 -7.98 -2.81
CA GLN A 161 5.29 -8.60 -2.27
C GLN A 161 5.12 -10.11 -2.02
N ASP A 162 4.65 -10.85 -3.03
CA ASP A 162 4.39 -12.29 -2.97
C ASP A 162 3.29 -12.72 -1.98
N GLN A 163 2.53 -11.78 -1.41
CA GLN A 163 1.37 -12.04 -0.54
C GLN A 163 0.07 -11.71 -1.26
N ALA A 164 -0.92 -12.61 -1.13
CA ALA A 164 -2.25 -12.36 -1.68
C ALA A 164 -2.94 -11.22 -0.91
N LEU A 165 -3.48 -10.26 -1.65
CA LEU A 165 -4.25 -9.13 -1.13
C LEU A 165 -5.75 -9.44 -1.27
N ASN A 166 -6.31 -10.15 -0.28
CA ASN A 166 -7.73 -10.60 -0.24
C ASN A 166 -8.59 -9.73 0.65
#